data_5c9516da60f1e649846f167f234f4b2d
#
_entry.id   5c9516da60f1e649846f167f234f4b2d
#
_cell.length_a   1.000
_cell.length_b   1.000
_cell.length_c   1.000
_cell.angle_alpha   90.00
_cell.angle_beta   90.00
_cell.angle_gamma   90.00
#
_symmetry.space_group_name_H-M   'P 1'
#
loop_
_entity.id
_entity.type
_entity.pdbx_description
1 polymer ?
#
loop_
_entity_poly.entity_id
_entity_poly.type
_entity_poly.pdbx_seq_one_letter_code
_entity_poly.pdbx_strand_id
1 'polypeptide(L)'
;MLRKIILCLIILFSFTSCELIEFFEYIDYIYTTTGSSSSSSPSYEPNNTPKPTVTPDSDSIDYIRSKALEYAKWYCQEDTKYVYGGQDPIPRVLKVDCSGMVINCYKYAVENTKYKLPFNDTTAANLHSTFSIHTDTPQPGDMVFMGEANSSKISHIGIFVKKSGSTIYFIDATDGKGVSQRSYDKSNSKIKGYGQIKLVQK
;
A
#
# COMPACT_ATOMS: atom_id res chain seq x y z
N MET A 1 37.09 0.29 -7.54
CA MET A 1 36.10 1.20 -8.17
C MET A 1 35.42 0.58 -9.39
N LEU A 2 36.12 0.02 -10.34
CA LEU A 2 35.56 -0.55 -11.59
C LEU A 2 34.52 -1.69 -11.36
N ARG A 3 34.75 -2.59 -10.39
CA ARG A 3 33.81 -3.68 -10.06
C ARG A 3 32.45 -3.20 -9.51
N LYS A 4 32.43 -2.07 -8.80
CA LYS A 4 31.16 -1.48 -8.29
C LYS A 4 30.36 -0.80 -9.41
N ILE A 5 31.05 -0.21 -10.39
CA ILE A 5 30.42 0.42 -11.56
C ILE A 5 29.82 -0.64 -12.49
N ILE A 6 30.49 -1.78 -12.67
CA ILE A 6 29.98 -2.89 -13.49
C ILE A 6 28.77 -3.55 -12.83
N LEU A 7 28.73 -3.68 -11.50
CA LEU A 7 27.59 -4.23 -10.78
C LEU A 7 26.36 -3.31 -10.89
N CYS A 8 26.53 -1.99 -10.80
CA CYS A 8 25.47 -1.02 -11.04
C CYS A 8 24.93 -1.05 -12.48
N LEU A 9 25.80 -1.26 -13.48
CA LEU A 9 25.40 -1.35 -14.89
C LEU A 9 24.63 -2.63 -15.19
N ILE A 10 24.95 -3.75 -14.55
CA ILE A 10 24.22 -5.02 -14.72
C ILE A 10 22.82 -4.94 -14.10
N ILE A 11 22.66 -4.23 -12.98
CA ILE A 11 21.35 -4.01 -12.34
C ILE A 11 20.46 -3.13 -13.23
N LEU A 12 21.03 -2.10 -13.89
CA LEU A 12 20.28 -1.21 -14.79
C LEU A 12 19.75 -1.87 -16.07
N PHE A 13 20.32 -3.01 -16.49
CA PHE A 13 19.88 -3.73 -17.70
C PHE A 13 18.78 -4.77 -17.46
N SER A 14 18.44 -5.06 -16.20
CA SER A 14 17.43 -6.07 -15.84
C SER A 14 16.08 -5.51 -15.43
N PHE A 15 15.93 -4.19 -15.34
CA PHE A 15 14.65 -3.56 -14.96
C PHE A 15 13.95 -2.96 -16.17
N THR A 16 12.65 -3.16 -16.25
CA THR A 16 11.77 -2.41 -17.18
C THR A 16 11.66 -0.95 -16.73
N SER A 17 11.37 -0.04 -17.65
CA SER A 17 11.33 1.41 -17.38
C SER A 17 10.41 1.81 -16.19
N CYS A 18 9.46 0.97 -15.84
CA CYS A 18 8.51 1.22 -14.74
C CYS A 18 9.15 0.89 -13.38
N GLU A 19 9.97 -0.16 -13.31
CA GLU A 19 10.66 -0.59 -12.07
C GLU A 19 11.80 0.37 -11.68
N LEU A 20 12.44 1.01 -12.66
CA LEU A 20 13.48 2.00 -12.41
C LEU A 20 12.96 3.27 -11.71
N ILE A 21 11.75 3.73 -12.03
CA ILE A 21 11.16 4.92 -11.41
C ILE A 21 10.82 4.63 -9.94
N GLU A 22 10.25 3.45 -9.64
CA GLU A 22 9.94 3.05 -8.26
C GLU A 22 11.20 2.83 -7.41
N PHE A 23 12.28 2.32 -8.03
CA PHE A 23 13.57 2.15 -7.36
C PHE A 23 14.23 3.50 -7.01
N PHE A 24 14.16 4.49 -7.88
CA PHE A 24 14.69 5.83 -7.59
C PHE A 24 13.87 6.55 -6.53
N GLU A 25 12.55 6.46 -6.52
CA GLU A 25 11.69 7.00 -5.44
C GLU A 25 11.98 6.33 -4.09
N TYR A 26 12.26 5.02 -4.07
CA TYR A 26 12.65 4.29 -2.86
C TYR A 26 14.04 4.69 -2.35
N ILE A 27 15.00 4.90 -3.23
CA ILE A 27 16.36 5.38 -2.88
C ILE A 27 16.31 6.80 -2.32
N ASP A 28 15.54 7.70 -2.92
CA ASP A 28 15.36 9.06 -2.39
C ASP A 28 14.69 9.04 -1.00
N TYR A 29 13.75 8.15 -0.76
CA TYR A 29 13.15 7.96 0.57
C TYR A 29 14.20 7.51 1.61
N ILE A 30 15.08 6.57 1.28
CA ILE A 30 16.14 6.11 2.20
C ILE A 30 17.17 7.22 2.44
N TYR A 31 17.60 7.95 1.40
CA TYR A 31 18.59 9.02 1.55
C TYR A 31 18.04 10.19 2.37
N THR A 32 16.76 10.50 2.30
CA THR A 32 16.13 11.55 3.11
C THR A 32 15.90 11.13 4.57
N THR A 33 15.82 9.82 4.86
CA THR A 33 15.60 9.31 6.24
C THR A 33 16.88 8.95 6.98
N THR A 34 18.03 8.72 6.30
CA THR A 34 19.27 8.27 6.94
C THR A 34 20.39 9.31 6.98
N GLY A 35 20.20 10.49 6.40
CA GLY A 35 21.20 11.54 6.31
C GLY A 35 21.16 12.57 7.44
N SER A 36 21.72 12.27 8.60
CA SER A 36 22.06 13.29 9.59
C SER A 36 23.42 13.00 10.21
N SER A 37 24.47 13.70 9.75
CA SER A 37 25.47 14.33 10.64
C SER A 37 26.53 15.10 9.85
N SER A 38 26.59 16.40 10.17
CA SER A 38 27.71 17.33 10.34
C SER A 38 28.75 17.54 9.25
N SER A 39 28.85 18.74 8.70
CA SER A 39 29.96 19.67 9.02
C SER A 39 29.77 21.04 8.35
N SER A 40 30.19 22.06 9.07
CA SER A 40 30.08 23.50 8.90
C SER A 40 30.85 24.08 7.70
N SER A 41 30.27 25.04 7.00
CA SER A 41 30.77 26.43 6.82
C SER A 41 29.88 27.25 5.87
N PRO A 42 29.83 28.59 5.99
CA PRO A 42 28.68 29.39 5.63
C PRO A 42 28.84 30.08 4.27
N SER A 43 27.79 30.16 3.49
CA SER A 43 27.58 31.29 2.56
C SER A 43 26.15 31.31 2.00
N TYR A 44 25.47 32.43 2.27
CA TYR A 44 24.42 33.10 1.52
C TYR A 44 23.10 32.36 1.26
N GLU A 45 22.06 32.80 2.00
CA GLU A 45 20.66 32.45 1.79
C GLU A 45 20.05 33.15 0.58
N PRO A 46 19.06 32.49 -0.08
CA PRO A 46 17.75 33.11 -0.22
C PRO A 46 16.68 32.30 0.52
N ASN A 47 15.89 33.04 1.22
CA ASN A 47 14.77 32.72 2.09
C ASN A 47 13.84 31.64 1.50
N ASN A 48 14.12 30.35 1.79
CA ASN A 48 13.19 29.25 1.64
C ASN A 48 13.06 28.59 3.01
N THR A 49 12.04 29.01 3.74
CA THR A 49 11.62 28.32 4.96
C THR A 49 11.36 26.86 4.61
N PRO A 50 12.09 25.88 5.16
CA PRO A 50 11.78 24.48 4.92
C PRO A 50 10.37 24.23 5.44
N LYS A 51 9.47 23.77 4.57
CA LYS A 51 8.19 23.21 4.98
C LYS A 51 8.51 22.14 6.02
N PRO A 52 7.98 22.22 7.26
CA PRO A 52 8.26 21.22 8.27
C PRO A 52 7.87 19.85 7.69
N THR A 53 8.84 18.95 7.55
CA THR A 53 8.59 17.53 7.28
C THR A 53 7.95 17.00 8.56
N VAL A 54 6.64 17.06 8.63
CA VAL A 54 5.87 16.44 9.72
C VAL A 54 6.05 14.96 9.55
N THR A 55 6.89 14.35 10.38
CA THR A 55 6.88 12.89 10.54
C THR A 55 5.46 12.52 10.93
N PRO A 56 4.74 11.67 10.16
CA PRO A 56 3.36 11.34 10.50
C PRO A 56 3.33 10.79 11.92
N ASP A 57 2.45 11.34 12.76
CA ASP A 57 2.18 10.76 14.07
C ASP A 57 1.80 9.28 13.87
N SER A 58 2.52 8.37 14.52
CA SER A 58 2.28 6.92 14.44
C SER A 58 0.85 6.54 14.80
N ASP A 59 0.15 7.43 15.50
CA ASP A 59 -1.26 7.28 15.86
C ASP A 59 -2.22 8.01 14.89
N SER A 60 -1.73 8.50 13.75
CA SER A 60 -2.59 9.09 12.73
C SER A 60 -3.15 8.02 11.77
N ILE A 61 -4.34 8.26 11.24
CA ILE A 61 -4.92 7.37 10.22
C ILE A 61 -4.07 7.36 8.94
N ASP A 62 -3.39 8.46 8.63
CA ASP A 62 -2.51 8.57 7.47
C ASP A 62 -1.30 7.66 7.59
N TYR A 63 -0.72 7.58 8.80
CA TYR A 63 0.33 6.62 9.10
C TYR A 63 -0.14 5.19 8.92
N ILE A 64 -1.31 4.84 9.49
CA ILE A 64 -1.87 3.48 9.41
C ILE A 64 -2.15 3.10 7.95
N ARG A 65 -2.73 3.99 7.14
CA ARG A 65 -2.95 3.75 5.70
C ARG A 65 -1.64 3.52 4.96
N SER A 66 -0.65 4.38 5.20
CA SER A 66 0.69 4.26 4.60
C SER A 66 1.33 2.91 4.93
N LYS A 67 1.25 2.48 6.20
CA LYS A 67 1.76 1.19 6.64
C LYS A 67 0.99 0.01 6.03
N ALA A 68 -0.33 0.09 5.95
CA ALA A 68 -1.13 -0.95 5.31
C ALA A 68 -0.76 -1.12 3.83
N LEU A 69 -0.52 -0.03 3.11
CA LEU A 69 -0.03 -0.08 1.72
C LEU A 69 1.39 -0.65 1.62
N GLU A 70 2.29 -0.31 2.55
CA GLU A 70 3.63 -0.88 2.62
C GLU A 70 3.59 -2.41 2.76
N TYR A 71 2.76 -2.94 3.66
CA TYR A 71 2.55 -4.38 3.81
C TYR A 71 1.91 -5.03 2.58
N ALA A 72 0.97 -4.36 1.92
CA ALA A 72 0.40 -4.85 0.66
C ALA A 72 1.46 -4.95 -0.44
N LYS A 73 2.35 -3.97 -0.57
CA LYS A 73 3.49 -4.04 -1.49
C LYS A 73 4.44 -5.18 -1.13
N TRP A 74 4.64 -5.44 0.16
CA TRP A 74 5.44 -6.58 0.59
C TRP A 74 4.81 -7.92 0.17
N TYR A 75 3.49 -8.09 0.35
CA TYR A 75 2.78 -9.27 -0.17
C TYR A 75 2.97 -9.48 -1.68
N CYS A 76 3.12 -8.41 -2.47
CA CYS A 76 3.40 -8.51 -3.91
C CYS A 76 4.79 -9.08 -4.23
N GLN A 77 5.76 -8.97 -3.31
CA GLN A 77 7.14 -9.42 -3.49
C GLN A 77 7.33 -10.89 -3.07
N GLU A 78 6.38 -11.43 -2.32
CA GLU A 78 6.42 -12.79 -1.81
C GLU A 78 5.77 -13.79 -2.78
N ASP A 79 6.15 -15.06 -2.70
CA ASP A 79 5.44 -16.15 -3.42
C ASP A 79 4.08 -16.41 -2.76
N THR A 80 3.06 -15.70 -3.24
CA THR A 80 1.71 -15.76 -2.71
C THR A 80 0.80 -16.62 -3.58
N LYS A 81 -0.10 -17.36 -2.94
CA LYS A 81 -1.16 -18.12 -3.61
C LYS A 81 -2.52 -17.68 -3.12
N TYR A 82 -3.44 -17.50 -4.05
CA TYR A 82 -4.83 -17.28 -3.66
C TYR A 82 -5.43 -18.58 -3.13
N VAL A 83 -5.97 -18.53 -1.92
CA VAL A 83 -6.74 -19.62 -1.32
C VAL A 83 -7.94 -18.99 -0.61
N TYR A 84 -9.14 -19.39 -0.99
CA TYR A 84 -10.37 -18.91 -0.36
C TYR A 84 -10.34 -19.14 1.16
N GLY A 85 -10.59 -18.09 1.95
CA GLY A 85 -10.46 -18.11 3.41
C GLY A 85 -9.02 -18.09 3.93
N GLY A 86 -8.03 -17.89 3.05
CA GLY A 86 -6.62 -17.84 3.43
C GLY A 86 -6.25 -16.51 4.10
N GLN A 87 -5.46 -16.58 5.19
CA GLN A 87 -5.03 -15.45 5.99
C GLN A 87 -3.60 -15.63 6.52
N ASP A 88 -2.73 -16.24 5.74
CA ASP A 88 -1.36 -16.49 6.19
C ASP A 88 -0.62 -15.17 6.45
N PRO A 89 0.07 -15.06 7.62
CA PRO A 89 0.88 -13.90 7.94
C PRO A 89 2.21 -13.91 7.16
N ILE A 90 2.79 -12.74 6.93
CA ILE A 90 4.16 -12.61 6.41
C ILE A 90 5.18 -13.07 7.49
N PRO A 91 6.29 -13.77 7.20
CA PRO A 91 6.81 -14.22 5.90
C PRO A 91 6.65 -15.75 5.74
N ARG A 92 6.15 -16.24 4.63
CA ARG A 92 6.24 -17.66 4.15
C ARG A 92 5.50 -17.79 2.82
N VAL A 93 5.42 -19.00 2.24
CA VAL A 93 4.48 -19.28 1.14
C VAL A 93 3.08 -18.94 1.61
N LEU A 94 2.58 -17.81 1.16
CA LEU A 94 1.42 -17.15 1.73
C LEU A 94 0.16 -17.58 0.99
N LYS A 95 -0.78 -18.15 1.73
CA LYS A 95 -2.11 -18.50 1.25
C LYS A 95 -3.08 -17.45 1.78
N VAL A 96 -3.49 -16.54 0.91
CA VAL A 96 -4.42 -15.45 1.28
C VAL A 96 -5.57 -15.37 0.28
N ASP A 97 -6.72 -14.94 0.74
CA ASP A 97 -7.77 -14.41 -0.13
C ASP A 97 -7.74 -12.88 -0.14
N CYS A 98 -8.65 -12.26 -0.89
CA CYS A 98 -8.69 -10.80 -1.03
C CYS A 98 -8.93 -10.08 0.29
N SER A 99 -9.84 -10.58 1.14
CA SER A 99 -10.12 -9.99 2.45
C SER A 99 -9.03 -10.30 3.47
N GLY A 100 -8.51 -11.51 3.48
CA GLY A 100 -7.44 -11.93 4.37
C GLY A 100 -6.16 -11.13 4.19
N MET A 101 -5.77 -10.86 2.94
CA MET A 101 -4.64 -10.00 2.62
C MET A 101 -4.85 -8.57 3.18
N VAL A 102 -6.00 -7.94 2.88
CA VAL A 102 -6.30 -6.58 3.34
C VAL A 102 -6.34 -6.51 4.87
N ILE A 103 -7.01 -7.47 5.53
CA ILE A 103 -7.10 -7.53 7.00
C ILE A 103 -5.73 -7.65 7.63
N ASN A 104 -4.86 -8.51 7.11
CA ASN A 104 -3.51 -8.66 7.63
C ASN A 104 -2.67 -7.39 7.46
N CYS A 105 -2.75 -6.71 6.32
CA CYS A 105 -2.06 -5.43 6.13
C CYS A 105 -2.44 -4.42 7.22
N TYR A 106 -3.73 -4.30 7.54
CA TYR A 106 -4.16 -3.40 8.59
C TYR A 106 -3.86 -3.92 10.01
N LYS A 107 -3.89 -5.23 10.27
CA LYS A 107 -3.43 -5.81 11.56
C LYS A 107 -1.99 -5.41 11.86
N TYR A 108 -1.08 -5.54 10.88
CA TYR A 108 0.31 -5.11 11.03
C TYR A 108 0.42 -3.59 11.18
N ALA A 109 -0.34 -2.83 10.38
CA ALA A 109 -0.28 -1.38 10.42
C ALA A 109 -0.67 -0.78 11.79
N VAL A 110 -1.56 -1.44 12.55
CA VAL A 110 -2.01 -0.98 13.88
C VAL A 110 -1.21 -1.58 15.04
N GLU A 111 -0.28 -2.50 14.81
CA GLU A 111 0.37 -3.29 15.87
C GLU A 111 0.99 -2.41 16.95
N ASN A 112 1.77 -1.41 16.59
CA ASN A 112 2.47 -0.50 17.48
C ASN A 112 1.78 0.88 17.63
N THR A 113 0.45 0.93 17.44
CA THR A 113 -0.36 2.13 17.60
C THR A 113 -1.34 1.98 18.75
N LYS A 114 -2.02 3.06 19.13
CA LYS A 114 -3.14 3.01 20.10
C LYS A 114 -4.44 2.41 19.53
N TYR A 115 -4.45 2.02 18.26
CA TYR A 115 -5.63 1.49 17.56
C TYR A 115 -5.58 -0.01 17.38
N LYS A 116 -6.76 -0.59 17.18
CA LYS A 116 -6.98 -1.97 16.74
C LYS A 116 -8.14 -2.04 15.76
N LEU A 117 -8.23 -3.14 15.03
CA LEU A 117 -9.42 -3.46 14.24
C LEU A 117 -10.56 -3.87 15.18
N PRO A 118 -11.83 -3.45 14.91
CA PRO A 118 -13.01 -3.84 15.70
C PRO A 118 -13.46 -5.29 15.44
N PHE A 119 -12.68 -6.07 14.72
CA PHE A 119 -12.97 -7.45 14.33
C PHE A 119 -11.65 -8.25 14.23
N ASN A 120 -11.74 -9.58 14.27
CA ASN A 120 -10.58 -10.46 14.05
C ASN A 120 -10.49 -10.89 12.58
N ASP A 121 -11.64 -11.23 12.00
CA ASP A 121 -11.79 -11.66 10.60
C ASP A 121 -13.17 -11.24 10.08
N THR A 122 -13.24 -10.96 8.76
CA THR A 122 -14.51 -10.60 8.12
C THR A 122 -14.38 -10.65 6.58
N THR A 123 -15.53 -10.57 5.91
CA THR A 123 -15.60 -10.59 4.44
C THR A 123 -15.44 -9.21 3.82
N ALA A 124 -15.12 -9.17 2.52
CA ALA A 124 -15.11 -7.93 1.74
C ALA A 124 -16.44 -7.16 1.82
N ALA A 125 -17.58 -7.85 1.82
CA ALA A 125 -18.91 -7.25 1.96
C ALA A 125 -19.10 -6.58 3.32
N ASN A 126 -18.67 -7.22 4.41
CA ASN A 126 -18.76 -6.63 5.75
C ASN A 126 -17.75 -5.49 5.94
N LEU A 127 -16.55 -5.58 5.36
CA LEU A 127 -15.61 -4.45 5.34
C LEU A 127 -16.27 -3.23 4.69
N HIS A 128 -16.97 -3.43 3.57
CA HIS A 128 -17.69 -2.35 2.91
C HIS A 128 -18.82 -1.79 3.77
N SER A 129 -19.76 -2.64 4.22
CA SER A 129 -21.02 -2.18 4.85
C SER A 129 -20.86 -1.71 6.29
N THR A 130 -19.95 -2.31 7.05
CA THR A 130 -19.87 -2.15 8.51
C THR A 130 -18.57 -1.48 8.95
N PHE A 131 -17.43 -1.88 8.37
CA PHE A 131 -16.11 -1.56 8.89
C PHE A 131 -15.34 -0.54 8.04
N SER A 132 -16.03 0.22 7.16
CA SER A 132 -15.43 1.32 6.41
C SER A 132 -16.19 2.63 6.55
N ILE A 133 -15.47 3.74 6.38
CA ILE A 133 -15.99 5.07 6.12
C ILE A 133 -15.84 5.28 4.61
N HIS A 134 -16.96 5.38 3.89
CA HIS A 134 -16.94 5.52 2.44
C HIS A 134 -16.37 6.86 2.01
N THR A 135 -15.66 6.88 0.88
CA THR A 135 -15.06 8.10 0.31
C THR A 135 -15.06 8.04 -1.22
N ASP A 136 -15.22 9.18 -1.86
CA ASP A 136 -15.08 9.33 -3.33
C ASP A 136 -13.67 9.82 -3.71
N THR A 137 -12.85 10.15 -2.72
CA THR A 137 -11.48 10.64 -2.88
C THR A 137 -10.49 9.76 -2.11
N PRO A 138 -10.28 8.50 -2.57
CA PRO A 138 -9.43 7.56 -1.84
C PRO A 138 -7.99 8.06 -1.77
N GLN A 139 -7.38 7.82 -0.63
CA GLN A 139 -5.96 8.07 -0.38
C GLN A 139 -5.18 6.74 -0.46
N PRO A 140 -3.88 6.78 -0.80
CA PRO A 140 -3.04 5.57 -0.76
C PRO A 140 -3.21 4.82 0.55
N GLY A 141 -3.49 3.52 0.45
CA GLY A 141 -3.78 2.66 1.60
C GLY A 141 -5.27 2.50 1.94
N ASP A 142 -6.18 3.27 1.36
CA ASP A 142 -7.63 3.02 1.50
C ASP A 142 -8.04 1.73 0.79
N MET A 143 -9.20 1.20 1.14
CA MET A 143 -9.77 0.00 0.51
C MET A 143 -10.47 0.34 -0.81
N VAL A 144 -10.30 -0.54 -1.80
CA VAL A 144 -11.06 -0.53 -3.06
C VAL A 144 -12.04 -1.70 -3.02
N PHE A 145 -13.32 -1.43 -3.09
CA PHE A 145 -14.37 -2.45 -3.12
C PHE A 145 -14.80 -2.76 -4.55
N MET A 146 -14.91 -4.04 -4.85
CA MET A 146 -15.18 -4.53 -6.19
C MET A 146 -16.22 -5.65 -6.17
N GLY A 147 -16.80 -5.89 -7.36
CA GLY A 147 -17.77 -6.96 -7.59
C GLY A 147 -18.00 -7.17 -9.07
N GLU A 148 -18.93 -8.02 -9.43
CA GLU A 148 -19.33 -8.24 -10.81
C GLU A 148 -19.92 -6.97 -11.43
N ALA A 149 -19.64 -6.74 -12.73
CA ALA A 149 -19.98 -5.51 -13.44
C ALA A 149 -21.48 -5.13 -13.32
N ASN A 150 -22.35 -6.12 -13.42
CA ASN A 150 -23.80 -5.94 -13.44
C ASN A 150 -24.48 -6.23 -12.07
N SER A 151 -23.74 -6.19 -11.00
CA SER A 151 -24.21 -6.46 -9.64
C SER A 151 -23.78 -5.36 -8.69
N SER A 152 -24.63 -5.02 -7.71
CA SER A 152 -24.25 -4.15 -6.59
C SER A 152 -23.52 -4.92 -5.46
N LYS A 153 -23.44 -6.24 -5.55
CA LYS A 153 -22.83 -7.08 -4.52
C LYS A 153 -21.32 -6.87 -4.47
N ILE A 154 -20.81 -6.62 -3.28
CA ILE A 154 -19.36 -6.61 -3.01
C ILE A 154 -18.89 -8.06 -2.83
N SER A 155 -17.98 -8.49 -3.67
CA SER A 155 -17.42 -9.85 -3.65
C SER A 155 -15.88 -9.85 -3.66
N HIS A 156 -15.26 -8.67 -3.77
CA HIS A 156 -13.81 -8.54 -3.86
C HIS A 156 -13.33 -7.23 -3.27
N ILE A 157 -12.06 -7.19 -2.83
CA ILE A 157 -11.45 -6.03 -2.19
C ILE A 157 -9.95 -5.99 -2.48
N GLY A 158 -9.39 -4.80 -2.50
CA GLY A 158 -7.96 -4.53 -2.56
C GLY A 158 -7.59 -3.27 -1.79
N ILE A 159 -6.30 -2.92 -1.81
CA ILE A 159 -5.76 -1.68 -1.23
C ILE A 159 -5.43 -0.72 -2.37
N PHE A 160 -5.96 0.50 -2.30
CA PHE A 160 -5.71 1.57 -3.26
C PHE A 160 -4.26 2.03 -3.19
N VAL A 161 -3.59 2.12 -4.35
CA VAL A 161 -2.20 2.58 -4.47
C VAL A 161 -2.16 4.04 -4.90
N LYS A 162 -2.71 4.33 -6.06
CA LYS A 162 -2.73 5.68 -6.65
C LYS A 162 -3.75 5.79 -7.77
N LYS A 163 -4.01 7.04 -8.17
CA LYS A 163 -4.72 7.37 -9.41
C LYS A 163 -3.78 8.13 -10.34
N SER A 164 -3.79 7.77 -11.61
CA SER A 164 -3.07 8.48 -12.67
C SER A 164 -4.02 8.70 -13.85
N GLY A 165 -4.39 9.94 -14.10
CA GLY A 165 -5.43 10.26 -15.09
C GLY A 165 -6.76 9.59 -14.76
N SER A 166 -7.28 8.75 -15.66
CA SER A 166 -8.48 7.94 -15.44
C SER A 166 -8.19 6.57 -14.85
N THR A 167 -6.93 6.17 -14.70
CA THR A 167 -6.55 4.85 -14.22
C THR A 167 -6.36 4.86 -12.71
N ILE A 168 -6.96 3.90 -12.04
CA ILE A 168 -6.71 3.58 -10.63
C ILE A 168 -5.82 2.35 -10.54
N TYR A 169 -4.90 2.36 -9.58
CA TYR A 169 -3.99 1.25 -9.27
C TYR A 169 -4.30 0.76 -7.87
N PHE A 170 -4.31 -0.54 -7.69
CA PHE A 170 -4.61 -1.19 -6.42
C PHE A 170 -3.87 -2.52 -6.30
N ILE A 171 -3.69 -3.00 -5.09
CA ILE A 171 -3.11 -4.31 -4.78
C ILE A 171 -4.21 -5.20 -4.24
N ASP A 172 -4.36 -6.40 -4.80
CA ASP A 172 -5.33 -7.39 -4.35
C ASP A 172 -4.83 -8.83 -4.54
N ALA A 173 -5.48 -9.76 -3.89
CA ALA A 173 -5.23 -11.19 -4.08
C ALA A 173 -6.28 -11.79 -5.01
N THR A 174 -5.83 -12.48 -6.08
CA THR A 174 -6.72 -13.11 -7.06
C THR A 174 -6.27 -14.53 -7.39
N ASP A 175 -7.24 -15.36 -7.78
CA ASP A 175 -6.95 -16.71 -8.24
C ASP A 175 -6.01 -16.69 -9.45
N GLY A 176 -5.05 -17.62 -9.45
CA GLY A 176 -4.03 -17.78 -10.49
C GLY A 176 -2.88 -16.75 -10.48
N LYS A 177 -2.99 -15.64 -9.72
CA LYS A 177 -1.95 -14.61 -9.66
C LYS A 177 -1.40 -14.35 -8.24
N GLY A 178 -2.07 -14.86 -7.20
CA GLY A 178 -1.71 -14.49 -5.84
C GLY A 178 -1.97 -13.00 -5.58
N VAL A 179 -1.10 -12.36 -4.79
CA VAL A 179 -1.15 -10.92 -4.55
C VAL A 179 -0.38 -10.18 -5.63
N SER A 180 -1.01 -9.20 -6.25
CA SER A 180 -0.38 -8.41 -7.33
C SER A 180 -0.98 -7.03 -7.44
N GLN A 181 -0.19 -6.07 -7.96
CA GLN A 181 -0.71 -4.77 -8.34
C GLN A 181 -1.45 -4.87 -9.68
N ARG A 182 -2.66 -4.37 -9.68
CA ARG A 182 -3.52 -4.31 -10.87
C ARG A 182 -4.06 -2.90 -11.09
N SER A 183 -4.70 -2.67 -12.21
CA SER A 183 -5.33 -1.39 -12.52
C SER A 183 -6.65 -1.55 -13.26
N TYR A 184 -7.54 -0.58 -13.05
CA TYR A 184 -8.76 -0.39 -13.80
C TYR A 184 -8.91 1.07 -14.21
N ASP A 185 -9.63 1.35 -15.30
CA ASP A 185 -10.18 2.68 -15.51
C ASP A 185 -11.18 3.00 -14.38
N LYS A 186 -11.22 4.24 -13.92
CA LYS A 186 -12.12 4.68 -12.83
C LYS A 186 -13.61 4.45 -13.12
N SER A 187 -13.98 4.39 -14.41
CA SER A 187 -15.34 4.12 -14.89
C SER A 187 -15.66 2.63 -14.98
N ASN A 188 -14.72 1.74 -14.63
CA ASN A 188 -14.95 0.31 -14.70
C ASN A 188 -16.05 -0.10 -13.73
N SER A 189 -17.13 -0.69 -14.26
CA SER A 189 -18.32 -1.06 -13.51
C SER A 189 -18.09 -2.14 -12.42
N LYS A 190 -16.91 -2.76 -12.42
CA LYS A 190 -16.48 -3.65 -11.33
C LYS A 190 -16.10 -2.89 -10.06
N ILE A 191 -15.68 -1.62 -10.14
CA ILE A 191 -15.41 -0.79 -8.97
C ILE A 191 -16.76 -0.39 -8.35
N LYS A 192 -16.91 -0.65 -7.05
CA LYS A 192 -18.13 -0.39 -6.29
C LYS A 192 -17.98 0.73 -5.26
N GLY A 193 -16.76 1.22 -5.08
CA GLY A 193 -16.47 2.32 -4.18
C GLY A 193 -15.14 2.14 -3.44
N TYR A 194 -14.88 3.09 -2.57
CA TYR A 194 -13.68 3.15 -1.75
C TYR A 194 -14.06 3.40 -0.29
N GLY A 195 -13.17 3.04 0.62
CA GLY A 195 -13.40 3.34 2.02
C GLY A 195 -12.15 3.27 2.86
N GLN A 196 -12.11 4.14 3.85
CA GLN A 196 -11.16 4.13 4.92
C GLN A 196 -11.56 3.10 5.97
N ILE A 197 -10.62 2.34 6.50
CA ILE A 197 -10.89 1.37 7.59
C ILE A 197 -11.37 2.07 8.86
N LYS A 198 -12.39 1.53 9.51
CA LYS A 198 -12.78 1.94 10.86
C LYS A 198 -11.86 1.29 11.89
N LEU A 199 -11.37 2.09 12.81
CA LEU A 199 -10.51 1.67 13.89
C LEU A 199 -11.17 2.00 15.24
N VAL A 200 -10.80 1.23 16.28
CA VAL A 200 -11.15 1.51 17.67
C VAL A 200 -9.90 1.60 18.51
N GLN A 201 -9.95 2.32 19.62
CA GLN A 201 -8.84 2.36 20.56
C GLN A 201 -8.66 1.00 21.26
N LYS A 202 -7.41 0.70 21.59
CA LYS A 202 -7.05 -0.50 22.39
C LYS A 202 -7.51 -0.34 23.83
#